data_4b0a8bcc0d879af858e809881c771da0
#
_entry.id   4b0a8bcc0d879af858e809881c771da0
#
_cell.length_a   1.000
_cell.length_b   1.000
_cell.length_c   1.000
_cell.angle_alpha   90.00
_cell.angle_beta   90.00
_cell.angle_gamma   90.00
#
_symmetry.space_group_name_H-M   'P 1'
#
loop_
_entity.id
_entity.type
_entity.pdbx_description
1 polymer ?
#
loop_
_entity_poly.entity_id
_entity_poly.type
_entity_poly.pdbx_seq_one_letter_code
_entity_poly.pdbx_strand_id
1 'polypeptide(L)'
;MGLLARVLAAKYEKTSRPYRLRTFAPGETRTAGAGDLADRGWDGIDGHALLFVHGTFATSHGTFSGLPDDLIGQLWHAYDGRVLAFDHPSLSVTPQDNAAHLLSLIPPDRRLDVDIVSHRSE
;
A
#
# COMPACT_ATOMS: atom_id res chain seq x y z
N MET A 1 11.36 -10.68 18.51
CA MET A 1 12.54 -9.91 18.06
C MET A 1 13.01 -9.04 19.23
N GLY A 2 14.32 -9.01 19.50
CA GLY A 2 14.87 -8.20 20.58
C GLY A 2 14.82 -6.70 20.27
N LEU A 3 14.96 -5.88 21.33
CA LEU A 3 14.87 -4.43 21.18
C LEU A 3 15.89 -3.87 20.17
N LEU A 4 17.15 -4.32 20.25
CA LEU A 4 18.20 -3.86 19.32
C LEU A 4 17.87 -4.23 17.87
N ALA A 5 17.44 -5.47 17.63
CA ALA A 5 17.05 -5.91 16.29
C ALA A 5 15.86 -5.10 15.75
N ARG A 6 14.90 -4.75 16.61
CA ARG A 6 13.75 -3.93 16.22
C ARG A 6 14.18 -2.51 15.83
N VAL A 7 15.11 -1.91 16.58
CA VAL A 7 15.64 -0.57 16.26
C VAL A 7 16.38 -0.59 14.93
N LEU A 8 17.21 -1.59 14.68
CA LEU A 8 17.93 -1.72 13.42
C LEU A 8 16.98 -1.97 12.25
N ALA A 9 15.99 -2.83 12.43
CA ALA A 9 14.99 -3.09 11.40
C ALA A 9 14.16 -1.84 11.09
N ALA A 10 13.75 -1.08 12.11
CA ALA A 10 13.00 0.15 11.92
C ALA A 10 13.80 1.17 11.11
N LYS A 11 15.09 1.33 11.43
CA LYS A 11 15.98 2.24 10.70
C LYS A 11 16.16 1.82 9.24
N TYR A 12 16.35 0.53 9.01
CA TYR A 12 16.48 -0.02 7.66
C TYR A 12 15.20 0.19 6.84
N GLU A 13 14.05 -0.19 7.39
CA GLU A 13 12.77 -0.08 6.69
C GLU A 13 12.37 1.36 6.41
N LYS A 14 12.64 2.28 7.35
CA LYS A 14 12.37 3.70 7.17
C LYS A 14 13.15 4.28 5.99
N THR A 15 14.34 3.76 5.73
CA THR A 15 15.18 4.19 4.61
C THR A 15 14.84 3.47 3.32
N SER A 16 14.63 2.14 3.38
CA SER A 16 14.48 1.28 2.20
C SER A 16 13.04 0.99 1.81
N ARG A 17 12.12 1.06 2.79
CA ARG A 17 10.69 0.74 2.60
C ARG A 17 9.82 1.76 3.34
N PRO A 18 9.74 3.01 2.85
CA PRO A 18 8.93 4.03 3.50
C PRO A 18 7.45 3.68 3.45
N TYR A 19 6.67 4.26 4.36
CA TYR A 19 5.23 4.24 4.24
C TYR A 19 4.81 4.96 2.96
N ARG A 20 3.93 4.30 2.19
CA ARG A 20 3.48 4.83 0.92
C ARG A 20 2.07 4.33 0.62
N LEU A 21 1.19 5.25 0.24
CA LEU A 21 -0.09 4.91 -0.35
C LEU A 21 -0.03 5.28 -1.82
N ARG A 22 -0.32 4.32 -2.70
CA ARG A 22 -0.12 4.46 -4.13
C ARG A 22 -1.33 3.95 -4.90
N THR A 23 -1.52 4.45 -6.12
CA THR A 23 -2.43 3.81 -7.06
C THR A 23 -1.80 2.50 -7.55
N PHE A 24 -2.65 1.56 -7.90
CA PHE A 24 -2.22 0.23 -8.32
C PHE A 24 -2.88 -0.12 -9.67
N ALA A 25 -2.58 0.72 -10.67
CA ALA A 25 -3.09 0.57 -12.03
C ALA A 25 -2.38 -0.57 -12.78
N PRO A 26 -2.97 -1.05 -13.89
CA PRO A 26 -2.24 -1.95 -14.78
C PRO A 26 -0.89 -1.34 -15.17
N GLY A 27 0.18 -2.14 -15.06
CA GLY A 27 1.54 -1.69 -15.31
C GLY A 27 2.25 -1.12 -14.09
N GLU A 28 1.53 -0.71 -13.05
CA GLU A 28 2.13 -0.21 -11.81
C GLU A 28 2.40 -1.32 -10.80
N THR A 29 1.77 -2.46 -10.95
CA THR A 29 1.80 -3.55 -9.95
C THR A 29 3.17 -4.17 -9.78
N ARG A 30 4.03 -4.08 -10.78
CA ARG A 30 5.38 -4.67 -10.79
C ARG A 30 6.48 -3.67 -10.50
N THR A 31 6.14 -2.40 -10.28
CA THR A 31 7.12 -1.33 -10.12
C THR A 31 7.06 -0.76 -8.72
N ALA A 32 8.19 -0.78 -8.02
CA ALA A 32 8.27 -0.22 -6.67
C ALA A 32 7.96 1.27 -6.69
N GLY A 33 7.00 1.68 -5.86
CA GLY A 33 6.68 3.09 -5.67
C GLY A 33 5.96 3.78 -6.81
N ALA A 34 5.60 3.06 -7.88
CA ALA A 34 4.83 3.68 -8.96
C ALA A 34 3.45 4.11 -8.45
N GLY A 35 2.98 5.27 -8.91
CA GLY A 35 1.67 5.79 -8.55
C GLY A 35 1.55 6.38 -7.15
N ASP A 36 2.67 6.70 -6.49
CA ASP A 36 2.66 7.28 -5.14
C ASP A 36 1.77 8.53 -5.10
N LEU A 37 0.77 8.51 -4.21
CA LEU A 37 -0.20 9.61 -4.10
C LEU A 37 0.44 10.90 -3.58
N ALA A 38 1.56 10.82 -2.88
CA ALA A 38 2.30 12.01 -2.46
C ALA A 38 2.85 12.80 -3.66
N ASP A 39 3.18 12.09 -4.74
CA ASP A 39 3.69 12.71 -5.97
C ASP A 39 2.58 12.99 -6.99
N ARG A 40 1.69 12.00 -7.16
CA ARG A 40 0.60 12.06 -8.14
C ARG A 40 -0.51 13.02 -7.75
N GLY A 41 -0.79 13.12 -6.45
CA GLY A 41 -1.96 13.84 -5.94
C GLY A 41 -3.20 12.96 -5.84
N TRP A 42 -4.24 13.52 -5.22
CA TRP A 42 -5.46 12.82 -4.85
C TRP A 42 -6.65 13.08 -5.77
N ASP A 43 -6.45 13.71 -6.91
CA ASP A 43 -7.53 14.00 -7.84
C ASP A 43 -8.21 12.69 -8.29
N GLY A 44 -9.53 12.63 -8.12
CA GLY A 44 -10.33 11.45 -8.45
C GLY A 44 -10.27 10.34 -7.41
N ILE A 45 -9.51 10.47 -6.36
CA ILE A 45 -9.36 9.46 -5.30
C ILE A 45 -10.22 9.89 -4.10
N ASP A 46 -11.49 9.55 -4.17
CA ASP A 46 -12.47 9.85 -3.12
C ASP A 46 -13.64 8.88 -3.27
N GLY A 47 -14.18 8.37 -2.17
CA GLY A 47 -15.30 7.43 -2.16
C GLY A 47 -14.87 5.97 -2.11
N HIS A 48 -15.57 5.09 -2.83
CA HIS A 48 -15.36 3.64 -2.78
C HIS A 48 -14.08 3.24 -3.50
N ALA A 49 -13.19 2.55 -2.81
CA ALA A 49 -11.87 2.16 -3.32
C ALA A 49 -11.52 0.73 -2.93
N LEU A 50 -10.64 0.12 -3.72
CA LEU A 50 -10.04 -1.17 -3.41
C LEU A 50 -8.62 -0.93 -2.90
N LEU A 51 -8.28 -1.53 -1.76
CA LEU A 51 -6.97 -1.38 -1.13
C LEU A 51 -6.27 -2.73 -1.01
N PHE A 52 -5.10 -2.84 -1.64
CA PHE A 52 -4.21 -3.99 -1.48
C PHE A 52 -3.24 -3.74 -0.33
N VAL A 53 -3.15 -4.71 0.58
CA VAL A 53 -2.23 -4.64 1.73
C VAL A 53 -1.34 -5.90 1.71
N HIS A 54 -0.04 -5.69 1.59
CA HIS A 54 0.92 -6.81 1.56
C HIS A 54 1.17 -7.35 2.96
N GLY A 55 1.75 -8.55 3.02
CA GLY A 55 2.11 -9.19 4.28
C GLY A 55 3.47 -8.76 4.81
N THR A 56 3.87 -9.39 5.91
CA THR A 56 5.18 -9.19 6.53
C THR A 56 6.30 -9.62 5.59
N PHE A 57 7.41 -8.91 5.61
CA PHE A 57 8.59 -9.16 4.76
C PHE A 57 8.32 -9.02 3.25
N ALA A 58 7.28 -8.28 2.90
CA ALA A 58 6.89 -8.11 1.50
C ALA A 58 6.68 -6.62 1.17
N THR A 59 6.36 -6.38 -0.10
CA THR A 59 5.95 -5.07 -0.61
C THR A 59 4.73 -5.28 -1.49
N SER A 60 4.02 -4.20 -1.83
CA SER A 60 2.86 -4.32 -2.73
C SER A 60 3.27 -4.90 -4.08
N HIS A 61 4.33 -4.36 -4.70
CA HIS A 61 4.79 -4.87 -5.99
C HIS A 61 5.33 -6.31 -5.90
N GLY A 62 6.01 -6.67 -4.79
CA GLY A 62 6.52 -8.02 -4.59
C GLY A 62 5.43 -9.05 -4.35
N THR A 63 4.37 -8.67 -3.62
CA THR A 63 3.26 -9.56 -3.30
C THR A 63 2.30 -9.74 -4.47
N PHE A 64 1.96 -8.66 -5.15
CA PHE A 64 0.84 -8.62 -6.10
C PHE A 64 1.28 -8.54 -7.57
N SER A 65 2.58 -8.56 -7.85
CA SER A 65 3.09 -8.48 -9.23
C SER A 65 2.68 -9.67 -10.10
N GLY A 66 2.33 -10.79 -9.49
CA GLY A 66 1.86 -11.99 -10.18
C GLY A 66 0.39 -11.94 -10.62
N LEU A 67 -0.36 -10.93 -10.20
CA LEU A 67 -1.74 -10.79 -10.63
C LEU A 67 -1.80 -10.45 -12.13
N PRO A 68 -2.69 -11.11 -12.91
CA PRO A 68 -2.83 -10.81 -14.33
C PRO A 68 -3.22 -9.36 -14.58
N ASP A 69 -2.64 -8.75 -15.62
CA ASP A 69 -2.97 -7.37 -15.98
C ASP A 69 -4.45 -7.20 -16.33
N ASP A 70 -5.05 -8.21 -16.96
CA ASP A 70 -6.49 -8.19 -17.28
C ASP A 70 -7.35 -8.08 -16.02
N LEU A 71 -6.99 -8.81 -14.96
CA LEU A 71 -7.70 -8.74 -13.68
C LEU A 71 -7.55 -7.36 -13.07
N ILE A 72 -6.34 -6.83 -13.04
CA ILE A 72 -6.08 -5.48 -12.50
C ILE A 72 -6.85 -4.43 -13.32
N GLY A 73 -6.89 -4.58 -14.64
CA GLY A 73 -7.66 -3.70 -15.51
C GLY A 73 -9.16 -3.72 -15.21
N GLN A 74 -9.70 -4.90 -14.97
CA GLN A 74 -11.14 -5.06 -14.59
C GLN A 74 -11.41 -4.40 -13.24
N LEU A 75 -10.54 -4.59 -12.26
CA LEU A 75 -10.67 -3.96 -10.94
C LEU A 75 -10.53 -2.45 -11.04
N TRP A 76 -9.57 -1.97 -11.82
CA TRP A 76 -9.38 -0.54 -12.06
C TRP A 76 -10.65 0.10 -12.62
N HIS A 77 -11.26 -0.56 -13.61
CA HIS A 77 -12.51 -0.09 -14.19
C HIS A 77 -13.68 -0.15 -13.19
N ALA A 78 -13.79 -1.25 -12.43
CA ALA A 78 -14.88 -1.44 -11.47
C ALA A 78 -14.87 -0.41 -10.34
N TYR A 79 -13.69 0.06 -9.94
CA TYR A 79 -13.53 1.06 -8.89
C TYR A 79 -13.26 2.47 -9.44
N ASP A 80 -13.47 2.70 -10.73
CA ASP A 80 -13.27 4.00 -11.38
C ASP A 80 -11.88 4.58 -11.13
N GLY A 81 -10.86 3.75 -11.19
CA GLY A 81 -9.47 4.15 -10.96
C GLY A 81 -9.08 4.27 -9.48
N ARG A 82 -9.96 3.92 -8.56
CA ARG A 82 -9.66 3.93 -7.13
C ARG A 82 -9.20 2.56 -6.65
N VAL A 83 -8.12 2.08 -7.24
CA VAL A 83 -7.42 0.87 -6.82
C VAL A 83 -6.08 1.30 -6.24
N LEU A 84 -5.88 1.03 -4.96
CA LEU A 84 -4.75 1.53 -4.17
C LEU A 84 -3.96 0.38 -3.58
N ALA A 85 -2.72 0.64 -3.25
CA ALA A 85 -1.88 -0.27 -2.50
C ALA A 85 -1.16 0.49 -1.39
N PHE A 86 -1.02 -0.16 -0.25
CA PHE A 86 -0.32 0.40 0.91
C PHE A 86 0.99 -0.34 1.12
N ASP A 87 2.10 0.36 0.90
CA ASP A 87 3.43 -0.12 1.26
C ASP A 87 3.76 0.33 2.67
N HIS A 88 4.17 -0.60 3.51
CA HIS A 88 4.46 -0.32 4.92
C HIS A 88 5.67 -1.11 5.39
N PRO A 89 6.42 -0.58 6.40
CA PRO A 89 7.43 -1.36 7.08
C PRO A 89 6.79 -2.54 7.79
N SER A 90 7.44 -3.69 7.77
CA SER A 90 6.84 -4.91 8.28
C SER A 90 7.67 -5.62 9.35
N LEU A 91 8.93 -5.19 9.60
CA LEU A 91 9.80 -5.88 10.52
C LEU A 91 9.75 -5.38 11.97
N SER A 92 9.40 -4.10 12.16
CA SER A 92 9.60 -3.44 13.45
C SER A 92 8.36 -2.74 14.01
N VAL A 93 7.24 -2.76 13.30
CA VAL A 93 6.05 -2.01 13.67
C VAL A 93 4.85 -2.95 13.85
N THR A 94 3.90 -2.52 14.68
CA THR A 94 2.68 -3.27 14.92
C THR A 94 1.63 -2.98 13.84
N PRO A 95 0.60 -3.86 13.69
CA PRO A 95 -0.52 -3.57 12.82
C PRO A 95 -1.23 -2.26 13.16
N GLN A 96 -1.30 -1.91 14.44
CA GLN A 96 -1.91 -0.65 14.89
C GLN A 96 -1.11 0.56 14.42
N ASP A 97 0.22 0.49 14.45
CA ASP A 97 1.08 1.56 13.94
C ASP A 97 0.91 1.71 12.44
N ASN A 98 0.84 0.59 11.70
CA ASN A 98 0.61 0.61 10.25
C ASN A 98 -0.74 1.23 9.92
N ALA A 99 -1.80 0.90 10.64
CA ALA A 99 -3.13 1.48 10.44
C ALA A 99 -3.12 2.98 10.71
N ALA A 100 -2.45 3.43 11.77
CA ALA A 100 -2.33 4.85 12.09
C ALA A 100 -1.59 5.62 10.99
N HIS A 101 -0.51 5.05 10.45
CA HIS A 101 0.22 5.65 9.33
C HIS A 101 -0.62 5.70 8.06
N LEU A 102 -1.35 4.63 7.75
CA LEU A 102 -2.25 4.63 6.60
C LEU A 102 -3.25 5.78 6.70
N LEU A 103 -3.89 5.94 7.85
CA LEU A 103 -4.86 7.01 8.07
C LEU A 103 -4.21 8.38 7.94
N SER A 104 -2.97 8.53 8.40
CA SER A 104 -2.25 9.81 8.30
C SER A 104 -1.89 10.21 6.88
N LEU A 105 -1.82 9.24 5.95
CA LEU A 105 -1.52 9.50 4.54
C LEU A 105 -2.74 9.99 3.76
N ILE A 106 -3.94 9.82 4.31
CA ILE A 106 -5.19 10.23 3.67
C ILE A 106 -5.48 11.69 4.04
N PRO A 107 -5.60 12.60 3.06
CA PRO A 107 -5.93 14.00 3.36
C PRO A 107 -7.27 14.13 4.08
N PRO A 108 -7.44 15.11 4.97
CA PRO A 108 -8.69 15.26 5.74
C PRO A 108 -9.90 15.63 4.89
N ASP A 109 -9.69 16.14 3.67
CA ASP A 109 -10.77 16.47 2.73
C ASP A 109 -11.18 15.28 1.84
N ARG A 110 -10.56 14.11 2.03
CA ARG A 110 -10.87 12.88 1.30
C ARG A 110 -11.56 11.88 2.22
N ARG A 111 -12.54 11.19 1.66
CA ARG A 111 -13.25 10.13 2.36
C ARG A 111 -13.15 8.86 1.53
N LEU A 112 -12.60 7.80 2.10
CA LEU A 112 -12.47 6.50 1.45
C LEU A 112 -13.31 5.47 2.17
N ASP A 113 -14.13 4.75 1.40
CA ASP A 113 -14.76 3.52 1.82
C ASP A 113 -14.03 2.39 1.11
N VAL A 114 -13.24 1.60 1.84
CA VAL A 114 -12.33 0.65 1.21
C VAL A 114 -12.80 -0.78 1.35
N ASP A 115 -12.68 -1.52 0.24
CA ASP A 115 -12.64 -2.98 0.25
C ASP A 115 -11.17 -3.37 0.31
N ILE A 116 -10.81 -4.32 1.18
CA ILE A 116 -9.42 -4.67 1.43
C ILE A 116 -9.11 -6.06 0.89
N VAL A 117 -8.05 -6.14 0.10
CA VAL A 117 -7.41 -7.41 -0.28
C VAL A 117 -6.08 -7.48 0.43
N SER A 118 -5.91 -8.44 1.31
CA SER A 118 -4.67 -8.60 2.06
C SER A 118 -4.03 -9.96 1.74
N HIS A 119 -2.71 -9.97 1.74
CA HIS A 119 -1.91 -11.19 1.65
C HIS A 119 -1.33 -11.50 3.02
N ARG A 120 -1.60 -12.70 3.50
CA ARG A 120 -1.12 -13.14 4.81
C ARG A 120 0.23 -13.82 4.65
N SER A 121 1.24 -13.29 5.33
CA SER A 121 2.54 -13.93 5.42
C SER A 121 2.56 -14.95 6.55
N GLU A 122 3.17 -16.06 6.29
CA GLU A 122 3.37 -17.12 7.30
C GLU A 122 4.84 -17.36 7.57
#